data_ccf33d3e2f3782dfcd1d94f50ea046ef
#
_entry.id   ccf33d3e2f3782dfcd1d94f50ea046ef
#
_cell.length_a   1.000
_cell.length_b   1.000
_cell.length_c   1.000
_cell.angle_alpha   90.00
_cell.angle_beta   90.00
_cell.angle_gamma   90.00
#
_symmetry.space_group_name_H-M   'P 1'
#
loop_
_entity.id
_entity.type
_entity.pdbx_description
1 polymer ?
#
loop_
_entity_poly.entity_id
_entity_poly.type
_entity_poly.pdbx_seq_one_letter_code
_entity_poly.pdbx_strand_id
1 'polypeptide(L)'
;MLPRLLSDGEREALVALWDDEGLFRKRIDMARHRYGQGDYRYFAYPLPPPVEALRQAFYPPLAMVANGWQEQLHRDGRFEPTLDAFLSRCHARGQERPTPLLLRYEAGGWNALHQDLYGDVAFPLQMAILLSRPGRDFEGGEFLLVSQRPRAQSRGEAVALEAGDAIVFPNADRPGPGARGPVRWSTRHGVSTVRSGVRFTLGLIFHDAR
;
A
#
# COMPACT_ATOMS: atom_id res chain seq x y z
N MET A 1 11.68 2.15 5.12
CA MET A 1 11.45 0.77 5.56
C MET A 1 11.42 0.74 7.07
N LEU A 2 10.54 -0.04 7.69
CA LEU A 2 10.34 -0.20 9.13
C LEU A 2 10.55 -1.68 9.46
N PRO A 3 11.73 -2.07 9.91
CA PRO A 3 12.02 -3.48 10.17
C PRO A 3 11.28 -3.98 11.42
N ARG A 4 10.78 -5.21 11.34
CA ARG A 4 10.11 -5.91 12.44
C ARG A 4 9.02 -5.08 13.14
N LEU A 5 8.17 -4.43 12.33
CA LEU A 5 7.04 -3.66 12.83
C LEU A 5 6.03 -4.56 13.57
N LEU A 6 5.85 -5.79 13.07
CA LEU A 6 4.94 -6.77 13.66
C LEU A 6 5.72 -7.98 14.21
N SER A 7 5.32 -8.43 15.38
CA SER A 7 5.75 -9.71 15.96
C SER A 7 5.14 -10.90 15.18
N ASP A 8 5.65 -12.09 15.44
CA ASP A 8 5.15 -13.33 14.84
C ASP A 8 3.67 -13.56 15.14
N GLY A 9 3.25 -13.37 16.40
CA GLY A 9 1.85 -13.54 16.80
C GLY A 9 0.90 -12.53 16.13
N GLU A 10 1.31 -11.28 15.99
CA GLU A 10 0.50 -10.25 15.30
C GLU A 10 0.36 -10.56 13.81
N ARG A 11 1.43 -11.04 13.15
CA ARG A 11 1.37 -11.45 11.74
C ARG A 11 0.44 -12.63 11.53
N GLU A 12 0.56 -13.67 12.39
CA GLU A 12 -0.29 -14.86 12.32
C GLU A 12 -1.76 -14.52 12.56
N ALA A 13 -2.04 -13.63 13.50
CA ALA A 13 -3.39 -13.12 13.74
C ALA A 13 -3.96 -12.35 12.52
N LEU A 14 -3.13 -11.54 11.84
CA LEU A 14 -3.56 -10.84 10.63
C LEU A 14 -3.78 -11.79 9.44
N VAL A 15 -2.95 -12.81 9.27
CA VAL A 15 -3.15 -13.85 8.24
C VAL A 15 -4.45 -14.60 8.47
N ALA A 16 -4.76 -14.95 9.73
CA ALA A 16 -5.97 -15.68 10.10
C ALA A 16 -7.27 -14.91 9.75
N LEU A 17 -7.23 -13.58 9.66
CA LEU A 17 -8.38 -12.80 9.22
C LEU A 17 -8.83 -13.15 7.79
N TRP A 18 -7.94 -13.75 6.97
CA TRP A 18 -8.30 -14.15 5.61
C TRP A 18 -9.45 -15.16 5.57
N ASP A 19 -9.59 -16.00 6.56
CA ASP A 19 -10.59 -17.06 6.57
C ASP A 19 -11.98 -16.60 7.03
N ASP A 20 -12.09 -15.39 7.57
CA ASP A 20 -13.37 -14.75 7.93
C ASP A 20 -13.86 -13.84 6.79
N GLU A 21 -14.70 -14.39 5.92
CA GLU A 21 -15.27 -13.65 4.78
C GLU A 21 -16.12 -12.44 5.21
N GLY A 22 -16.68 -12.45 6.40
CA GLY A 22 -17.52 -11.37 6.94
C GLY A 22 -16.77 -10.06 7.18
N LEU A 23 -15.44 -10.12 7.31
CA LEU A 23 -14.60 -8.95 7.49
C LEU A 23 -14.36 -8.15 6.20
N PHE A 24 -14.73 -8.70 5.04
CA PHE A 24 -14.36 -8.12 3.75
C PHE A 24 -15.59 -7.65 2.97
N ARG A 25 -15.53 -6.43 2.46
CA ARG A 25 -16.55 -5.87 1.58
C ARG A 25 -16.43 -6.35 0.13
N LYS A 26 -15.25 -6.78 -0.30
CA LYS A 26 -14.99 -7.18 -1.69
C LYS A 26 -13.74 -8.04 -1.83
N ARG A 27 -13.86 -9.13 -2.57
CA ARG A 27 -12.74 -9.93 -3.09
C ARG A 27 -12.50 -9.60 -4.55
N ILE A 28 -11.24 -9.46 -4.94
CA ILE A 28 -10.79 -9.25 -6.30
C ILE A 28 -9.87 -10.40 -6.71
N ASP A 29 -10.25 -11.09 -7.76
CA ASP A 29 -9.38 -11.99 -8.52
C ASP A 29 -8.61 -11.14 -9.53
N MET A 30 -7.29 -11.02 -9.36
CA MET A 30 -6.43 -10.15 -10.16
C MET A 30 -6.41 -10.56 -11.64
N ALA A 31 -6.51 -11.86 -11.94
CA ALA A 31 -6.46 -12.35 -13.31
C ALA A 31 -7.65 -11.85 -14.14
N ARG A 32 -8.84 -11.76 -13.55
CA ARG A 32 -10.05 -11.24 -14.21
C ARG A 32 -9.93 -9.77 -14.63
N HIS A 33 -9.10 -9.01 -13.92
CA HIS A 33 -8.92 -7.57 -14.14
C HIS A 33 -7.60 -7.24 -14.86
N ARG A 34 -6.79 -8.24 -15.20
CA ARG A 34 -5.44 -8.08 -15.79
C ARG A 34 -4.47 -7.31 -14.88
N TYR A 35 -4.68 -7.40 -13.56
CA TYR A 35 -3.79 -6.77 -12.57
C TYR A 35 -2.59 -7.65 -12.22
N GLY A 36 -2.62 -8.92 -12.59
CA GLY A 36 -1.64 -9.93 -12.26
C GLY A 36 -2.31 -11.29 -12.02
N GLN A 37 -1.74 -12.07 -11.12
CA GLN A 37 -2.29 -13.34 -10.68
C GLN A 37 -2.23 -13.43 -9.16
N GLY A 38 -3.36 -13.64 -8.51
CA GLY A 38 -3.55 -13.69 -7.07
C GLY A 38 -4.89 -13.09 -6.67
N ASP A 39 -5.12 -13.06 -5.39
CA ASP A 39 -6.34 -12.51 -4.80
C ASP A 39 -6.00 -11.39 -3.82
N TYR A 40 -6.90 -10.43 -3.72
CA TYR A 40 -6.92 -9.53 -2.59
C TYR A 40 -8.33 -9.24 -2.12
N ARG A 41 -8.45 -8.91 -0.82
CA ARG A 41 -9.73 -8.63 -0.18
C ARG A 41 -9.67 -7.29 0.55
N TYR A 42 -10.54 -6.37 0.17
CA TYR A 42 -10.74 -5.11 0.90
C TYR A 42 -11.56 -5.36 2.15
N PHE A 43 -11.08 -4.90 3.29
CA PHE A 43 -11.86 -4.92 4.53
C PHE A 43 -13.15 -4.11 4.41
N ALA A 44 -14.16 -4.51 5.20
CA ALA A 44 -15.37 -3.73 5.47
C ALA A 44 -15.18 -2.84 6.70
N TYR A 45 -16.01 -1.83 6.86
CA TYR A 45 -16.16 -1.16 8.15
C TYR A 45 -17.14 -1.93 9.06
N PRO A 46 -16.91 -1.98 10.41
CA PRO A 46 -15.70 -1.49 11.07
C PRO A 46 -14.46 -2.32 10.72
N LEU A 47 -13.30 -1.66 10.61
CA LEU A 47 -12.04 -2.38 10.36
C LEU A 47 -11.68 -3.28 11.55
N PRO A 48 -11.02 -4.44 11.33
CA PRO A 48 -10.44 -5.20 12.42
C PRO A 48 -9.53 -4.34 13.30
N PRO A 49 -9.59 -4.45 14.64
CA PRO A 49 -8.87 -3.56 15.55
C PRO A 49 -7.37 -3.39 15.24
N PRO A 50 -6.59 -4.43 14.90
CA PRO A 50 -5.18 -4.25 14.58
C PRO A 50 -4.96 -3.47 13.27
N VAL A 51 -5.85 -3.59 12.28
CA VAL A 51 -5.77 -2.85 11.01
C VAL A 51 -6.10 -1.38 11.24
N GLU A 52 -7.15 -1.10 12.03
CA GLU A 52 -7.52 0.27 12.40
C GLU A 52 -6.41 0.94 13.22
N ALA A 53 -5.86 0.26 14.21
CA ALA A 53 -4.78 0.79 15.05
C ALA A 53 -3.54 1.18 14.22
N LEU A 54 -3.13 0.32 13.28
CA LEU A 54 -2.04 0.63 12.36
C LEU A 54 -2.36 1.85 11.47
N ARG A 55 -3.56 1.90 10.91
CA ARG A 55 -3.99 3.01 10.04
C ARG A 55 -3.98 4.34 10.80
N GLN A 56 -4.51 4.36 12.02
CA GLN A 56 -4.52 5.53 12.90
C GLN A 56 -3.11 5.96 13.32
N ALA A 57 -2.24 5.01 13.70
CA ALA A 57 -0.90 5.32 14.18
C ALA A 57 0.01 5.90 13.07
N PHE A 58 -0.11 5.39 11.84
CA PHE A 58 0.79 5.79 10.75
C PHE A 58 0.32 7.01 9.97
N TYR A 59 -0.97 7.33 9.95
CA TYR A 59 -1.46 8.48 9.19
C TYR A 59 -0.83 9.82 9.62
N PRO A 60 -0.79 10.22 10.91
CA PRO A 60 -0.29 11.54 11.29
C PRO A 60 1.15 11.82 10.87
N PRO A 61 2.15 10.96 11.12
CA PRO A 61 3.51 11.20 10.65
C PRO A 61 3.61 11.19 9.12
N LEU A 62 2.81 10.38 8.43
CA LEU A 62 2.78 10.37 6.96
C LEU A 62 2.11 11.61 6.38
N ALA A 63 1.12 12.19 7.06
CA ALA A 63 0.51 13.47 6.68
C ALA A 63 1.51 14.62 6.73
N MET A 64 2.43 14.63 7.71
CA MET A 64 3.53 15.60 7.76
C MET A 64 4.45 15.47 6.53
N VAL A 65 4.83 14.24 6.17
CA VAL A 65 5.63 13.97 4.96
C VAL A 65 4.88 14.39 3.70
N ALA A 66 3.60 14.02 3.59
CA ALA A 66 2.75 14.35 2.45
C ALA A 66 2.62 15.87 2.27
N ASN A 67 2.46 16.61 3.36
CA ASN A 67 2.41 18.09 3.33
C ASN A 67 3.75 18.71 2.89
N GLY A 68 4.88 18.15 3.34
CA GLY A 68 6.19 18.55 2.83
C GLY A 68 6.37 18.27 1.33
N TRP A 69 5.75 17.19 0.81
CA TRP A 69 5.74 16.92 -0.63
C TRP A 69 4.88 17.90 -1.41
N GLN A 70 3.73 18.34 -0.87
CA GLN A 70 2.91 19.38 -1.49
C GLN A 70 3.70 20.68 -1.64
N GLU A 71 4.41 21.11 -0.58
CA GLU A 71 5.27 22.29 -0.61
C GLU A 71 6.39 22.18 -1.65
N GLN A 72 7.13 21.06 -1.64
CA GLN A 72 8.24 20.83 -2.58
C GLN A 72 7.80 20.78 -4.04
N LEU A 73 6.58 20.34 -4.31
CA LEU A 73 6.02 20.23 -5.66
C LEU A 73 5.14 21.44 -6.04
N HIS A 74 5.07 22.47 -5.19
CA HIS A 74 4.23 23.66 -5.37
C HIS A 74 2.77 23.31 -5.69
N ARG A 75 2.21 22.34 -4.93
CA ARG A 75 0.82 21.92 -5.05
C ARG A 75 -0.03 22.56 -3.96
N ASP A 76 -1.21 23.00 -4.34
CA ASP A 76 -2.20 23.51 -3.40
C ASP A 76 -2.82 22.40 -2.53
N GLY A 77 -3.34 22.82 -1.39
CA GLY A 77 -3.99 21.94 -0.44
C GLY A 77 -3.03 21.28 0.54
N ARG A 78 -3.59 20.89 1.67
CA ARG A 78 -2.88 20.18 2.75
C ARG A 78 -3.71 19.00 3.19
N PHE A 79 -3.01 17.99 3.73
CA PHE A 79 -3.62 16.84 4.38
C PHE A 79 -3.84 17.19 5.85
N GLU A 80 -4.98 16.79 6.37
CA GLU A 80 -5.40 16.98 7.76
C GLU A 80 -4.43 16.27 8.70
N PRO A 81 -4.27 16.74 9.94
CA PRO A 81 -3.31 16.16 10.89
C PRO A 81 -3.76 14.80 11.45
N THR A 82 -5.05 14.47 11.38
CA THR A 82 -5.61 13.20 11.86
C THR A 82 -6.31 12.43 10.76
N LEU A 83 -6.32 11.10 10.86
CA LEU A 83 -6.99 10.23 9.88
C LEU A 83 -8.49 10.54 9.80
N ASP A 84 -9.15 10.73 10.94
CA ASP A 84 -10.61 10.98 11.00
C ASP A 84 -11.00 12.26 10.25
N ALA A 85 -10.23 13.33 10.42
CA ALA A 85 -10.45 14.57 9.69
C ALA A 85 -10.22 14.39 8.18
N PHE A 86 -9.20 13.63 7.80
CA PHE A 86 -8.93 13.30 6.41
C PHE A 86 -10.03 12.41 5.79
N LEU A 87 -10.48 11.39 6.51
CA LEU A 87 -11.59 10.53 6.05
C LEU A 87 -12.89 11.31 5.93
N SER A 88 -13.16 12.26 6.83
CA SER A 88 -14.32 13.15 6.70
C SER A 88 -14.30 13.93 5.37
N ARG A 89 -13.12 14.36 4.91
CA ARG A 89 -12.98 14.96 3.58
C ARG A 89 -13.20 13.96 2.44
N CYS A 90 -12.74 12.72 2.58
CA CYS A 90 -13.01 11.65 1.61
C CYS A 90 -14.52 11.39 1.51
N HIS A 91 -15.18 11.23 2.66
CA HIS A 91 -16.62 10.96 2.74
C HIS A 91 -17.46 12.10 2.15
N ALA A 92 -17.08 13.37 2.39
CA ALA A 92 -17.72 14.53 1.77
C ALA A 92 -17.62 14.54 0.21
N ARG A 93 -16.76 13.70 -0.37
CA ARG A 93 -16.63 13.49 -1.83
C ARG A 93 -17.20 12.14 -2.30
N GLY A 94 -17.97 11.46 -1.43
CA GLY A 94 -18.58 10.16 -1.70
C GLY A 94 -17.57 8.99 -1.75
N GLN A 95 -16.41 9.16 -1.12
CA GLN A 95 -15.39 8.11 -0.95
C GLN A 95 -15.53 7.54 0.45
N GLU A 96 -16.42 6.54 0.63
CA GLU A 96 -16.81 6.00 1.93
C GLU A 96 -16.38 4.54 2.12
N ARG A 97 -15.81 3.92 1.08
CA ARG A 97 -15.43 2.51 1.11
C ARG A 97 -13.99 2.34 1.59
N PRO A 98 -13.76 1.62 2.70
CA PRO A 98 -12.41 1.42 3.24
C PRO A 98 -11.50 0.72 2.23
N THR A 99 -10.25 1.12 2.21
CA THR A 99 -9.25 0.63 1.26
C THR A 99 -8.14 -0.24 1.87
N PRO A 100 -7.99 -0.41 3.19
CA PRO A 100 -7.09 -1.44 3.70
C PRO A 100 -7.47 -2.82 3.18
N LEU A 101 -6.45 -3.65 2.87
CA LEU A 101 -6.66 -4.91 2.18
C LEU A 101 -5.64 -5.97 2.59
N LEU A 102 -6.05 -7.23 2.54
CA LEU A 102 -5.14 -8.38 2.54
C LEU A 102 -4.92 -8.87 1.11
N LEU A 103 -3.67 -9.11 0.74
CA LEU A 103 -3.26 -9.68 -0.53
C LEU A 103 -2.70 -11.08 -0.29
N ARG A 104 -3.07 -12.02 -1.16
CA ARG A 104 -2.62 -13.40 -1.14
C ARG A 104 -2.14 -13.82 -2.52
N TYR A 105 -0.92 -14.32 -2.59
CA TYR A 105 -0.31 -14.86 -3.80
C TYR A 105 0.14 -16.28 -3.55
N GLU A 106 -0.25 -17.19 -4.43
CA GLU A 106 0.26 -18.56 -4.49
C GLU A 106 1.40 -18.67 -5.51
N ALA A 107 1.99 -19.83 -5.66
CA ALA A 107 2.98 -20.11 -6.69
C ALA A 107 2.45 -19.70 -8.08
N GLY A 108 3.25 -18.95 -8.84
CA GLY A 108 2.86 -18.31 -10.09
C GLY A 108 2.21 -16.94 -9.92
N GLY A 109 1.86 -16.53 -8.69
CA GLY A 109 1.22 -15.24 -8.40
C GLY A 109 2.19 -14.06 -8.56
N TRP A 110 1.66 -12.92 -9.01
CA TRP A 110 2.40 -11.67 -9.21
C TRP A 110 1.44 -10.48 -9.28
N ASN A 111 1.94 -9.26 -9.13
CA ASN A 111 1.14 -8.05 -9.33
C ASN A 111 1.82 -7.11 -10.32
N ALA A 112 1.07 -6.67 -11.32
CA ALA A 112 1.55 -5.73 -12.34
C ALA A 112 2.01 -4.42 -11.71
N LEU A 113 2.93 -3.73 -12.36
CA LEU A 113 3.36 -2.40 -11.95
C LEU A 113 2.22 -1.39 -12.14
N HIS A 114 1.71 -0.83 -11.06
CA HIS A 114 0.54 0.04 -11.02
C HIS A 114 0.70 1.22 -10.05
N GLN A 115 -0.33 2.03 -10.00
CA GLN A 115 -0.54 3.14 -9.07
C GLN A 115 -1.95 3.01 -8.48
N ASP A 116 -2.10 3.27 -7.18
CA ASP A 116 -3.40 3.18 -6.50
C ASP A 116 -4.01 4.57 -6.33
N LEU A 117 -4.86 4.95 -7.24
CA LEU A 117 -5.57 6.23 -7.25
C LEU A 117 -7.08 5.97 -7.27
N TYR A 118 -7.73 6.05 -6.12
CA TYR A 118 -9.15 5.72 -5.92
C TYR A 118 -9.96 6.96 -5.56
N GLY A 119 -10.49 7.66 -6.56
CA GLY A 119 -11.34 8.83 -6.38
C GLY A 119 -10.59 10.16 -6.48
N ASP A 120 -11.28 11.25 -6.11
CA ASP A 120 -10.77 12.62 -6.27
C ASP A 120 -9.83 13.03 -5.14
N VAL A 121 -9.99 12.42 -3.96
CA VAL A 121 -9.13 12.64 -2.79
C VAL A 121 -8.23 11.44 -2.64
N ALA A 122 -6.94 11.59 -2.92
CA ALA A 122 -5.95 10.54 -2.78
C ALA A 122 -4.82 10.98 -1.84
N PHE A 123 -4.48 10.11 -0.87
CA PHE A 123 -3.31 10.31 -0.02
C PHE A 123 -2.07 9.83 -0.77
N PRO A 124 -0.94 10.57 -0.78
CA PRO A 124 0.17 10.26 -1.68
C PRO A 124 1.08 9.12 -1.20
N LEU A 125 0.87 8.61 -0.02
CA LEU A 125 1.67 7.55 0.59
C LEU A 125 0.79 6.35 0.96
N GLN A 126 1.34 5.17 0.86
CA GLN A 126 0.73 3.94 1.33
C GLN A 126 1.78 3.03 1.98
N MET A 127 1.33 2.00 2.66
CA MET A 127 2.19 1.06 3.36
C MET A 127 1.84 -0.38 2.97
N ALA A 128 2.86 -1.22 2.84
CA ALA A 128 2.70 -2.66 2.74
C ALA A 128 3.50 -3.34 3.85
N ILE A 129 2.90 -4.32 4.52
CA ILE A 129 3.51 -5.10 5.60
C ILE A 129 3.56 -6.56 5.17
N LEU A 130 4.75 -7.14 5.08
CA LEU A 130 4.91 -8.54 4.73
C LEU A 130 4.54 -9.43 5.92
N LEU A 131 3.55 -10.30 5.72
CA LEU A 131 3.07 -11.20 6.78
C LEU A 131 3.69 -12.60 6.72
N SER A 132 4.01 -13.09 5.52
CA SER A 132 4.65 -14.40 5.31
C SER A 132 6.17 -14.33 5.46
N ARG A 133 6.80 -15.45 5.78
CA ARG A 133 8.26 -15.57 5.97
C ARG A 133 8.94 -15.97 4.65
N PRO A 134 9.80 -15.11 4.07
CA PRO A 134 10.59 -15.48 2.90
C PRO A 134 11.47 -16.71 3.17
N GLY A 135 11.59 -17.60 2.18
CA GLY A 135 12.38 -18.83 2.28
C GLY A 135 11.75 -19.95 3.12
N ARG A 136 10.63 -19.68 3.81
CA ARG A 136 9.88 -20.67 4.60
C ARG A 136 8.45 -20.84 4.10
N ASP A 137 7.69 -19.75 4.02
CA ASP A 137 6.28 -19.76 3.63
C ASP A 137 6.14 -19.58 2.11
N PHE A 138 7.11 -18.89 1.48
CA PHE A 138 7.16 -18.65 0.04
C PHE A 138 8.57 -18.30 -0.44
N GLU A 139 8.77 -18.37 -1.78
CA GLU A 139 9.96 -17.89 -2.47
C GLU A 139 9.59 -16.96 -3.63
N GLY A 140 10.48 -16.02 -4.00
CA GLY A 140 10.21 -14.98 -4.98
C GLY A 140 9.29 -13.90 -4.40
N GLY A 141 8.41 -13.32 -5.22
CA GLY A 141 7.43 -12.36 -4.74
C GLY A 141 8.04 -11.10 -4.13
N GLU A 142 9.18 -10.66 -4.64
CA GLU A 142 9.85 -9.43 -4.19
C GLU A 142 8.93 -8.23 -4.41
N PHE A 143 8.93 -7.27 -3.47
CA PHE A 143 8.24 -6.01 -3.67
C PHE A 143 9.03 -5.17 -4.69
N LEU A 144 8.36 -4.76 -5.75
CA LEU A 144 8.95 -3.99 -6.84
C LEU A 144 8.55 -2.52 -6.72
N LEU A 145 9.54 -1.64 -6.85
CA LEU A 145 9.33 -0.20 -6.93
C LEU A 145 10.01 0.33 -8.18
N VAL A 146 9.27 1.02 -9.03
CA VAL A 146 9.79 1.62 -10.26
C VAL A 146 9.58 3.12 -10.20
N SER A 147 10.68 3.86 -10.26
CA SER A 147 10.69 5.31 -10.27
C SER A 147 11.12 5.85 -11.64
N GLN A 148 10.45 6.90 -12.10
CA GLN A 148 10.77 7.58 -13.35
C GLN A 148 10.79 9.10 -13.13
N ARG A 149 11.95 9.71 -13.35
CA ARG A 149 12.06 11.16 -13.43
C ARG A 149 11.68 11.65 -14.83
N PRO A 150 11.26 12.92 -14.99
CA PRO A 150 10.95 13.46 -16.30
C PRO A 150 12.11 13.29 -17.31
N ARG A 151 11.79 12.84 -18.52
CA ARG A 151 12.73 12.69 -19.64
C ARG A 151 13.91 11.72 -19.37
N ALA A 152 13.72 10.74 -18.50
CA ALA A 152 14.71 9.73 -18.21
C ALA A 152 14.11 8.33 -18.32
N GLN A 153 14.97 7.32 -18.39
CA GLN A 153 14.58 5.92 -18.29
C GLN A 153 14.09 5.61 -16.87
N SER A 154 13.22 4.63 -16.75
CA SER A 154 12.74 4.13 -15.47
C SER A 154 13.84 3.38 -14.72
N ARG A 155 13.88 3.53 -13.40
CA ARG A 155 14.72 2.75 -12.52
C ARG A 155 13.86 1.83 -11.68
N GLY A 156 14.11 0.53 -11.75
CA GLY A 156 13.47 -0.49 -10.93
C GLY A 156 14.33 -0.85 -9.71
N GLU A 157 13.67 -1.12 -8.60
CA GLU A 157 14.27 -1.65 -7.37
C GLU A 157 13.41 -2.83 -6.89
N ALA A 158 14.05 -3.94 -6.59
CA ALA A 158 13.46 -5.05 -5.86
C ALA A 158 13.80 -4.85 -4.37
N VAL A 159 12.78 -4.72 -3.55
CA VAL A 159 12.94 -4.50 -2.11
C VAL A 159 12.77 -5.83 -1.40
N ALA A 160 13.83 -6.30 -0.76
CA ALA A 160 13.77 -7.45 0.13
C ALA A 160 13.11 -7.02 1.46
N LEU A 161 12.03 -7.69 1.81
CA LEU A 161 11.32 -7.52 3.08
C LEU A 161 11.42 -8.84 3.83
N GLU A 162 11.69 -8.75 5.13
CA GLU A 162 11.53 -9.87 6.05
C GLU A 162 10.11 -9.90 6.63
N ALA A 163 9.73 -11.00 7.24
CA ALA A 163 8.41 -11.13 7.85
C ALA A 163 8.22 -10.11 8.98
N GLY A 164 7.13 -9.38 8.95
CA GLY A 164 6.84 -8.28 9.87
C GLY A 164 7.43 -6.93 9.46
N ASP A 165 8.25 -6.88 8.42
CA ASP A 165 8.73 -5.61 7.87
C ASP A 165 7.62 -4.84 7.18
N ALA A 166 7.68 -3.52 7.30
CA ALA A 166 6.82 -2.62 6.55
C ALA A 166 7.62 -1.69 5.64
N ILE A 167 7.07 -1.44 4.46
CA ILE A 167 7.55 -0.42 3.54
C ILE A 167 6.49 0.66 3.36
N VAL A 168 6.90 1.92 3.51
CA VAL A 168 6.10 3.09 3.10
C VAL A 168 6.61 3.56 1.74
N PHE A 169 5.72 3.79 0.82
CA PHE A 169 6.07 4.14 -0.55
C PHE A 169 5.04 5.09 -1.19
N PRO A 170 5.45 5.82 -2.25
CA PRO A 170 4.55 6.71 -2.97
C PRO A 170 3.44 5.95 -3.67
N ASN A 171 2.23 6.48 -3.59
CA ASN A 171 1.08 5.95 -4.32
C ASN A 171 1.24 6.14 -5.85
N ALA A 172 1.66 7.34 -6.26
CA ALA A 172 1.85 7.66 -7.68
C ALA A 172 3.09 8.54 -7.90
N ASP A 173 3.12 9.71 -7.26
CA ASP A 173 4.16 10.72 -7.45
C ASP A 173 4.86 11.04 -6.13
N ARG A 174 6.12 11.42 -6.23
CA ARG A 174 6.89 11.99 -5.12
C ARG A 174 7.81 13.11 -5.61
N PRO A 175 8.25 14.01 -4.73
CA PRO A 175 9.36 14.89 -5.07
C PRO A 175 10.66 14.10 -5.24
N GLY A 176 11.47 14.51 -6.17
CA GLY A 176 12.80 13.96 -6.38
C GLY A 176 13.75 15.04 -6.89
N PRO A 177 15.07 14.83 -6.83
CA PRO A 177 16.04 15.82 -7.26
C PRO A 177 15.89 16.18 -8.74
N GLY A 178 15.89 17.48 -9.04
CA GLY A 178 15.96 18.05 -10.38
C GLY A 178 17.06 19.09 -10.46
N ALA A 179 17.34 19.60 -11.66
CA ALA A 179 18.46 20.55 -11.89
C ALA A 179 18.29 21.90 -11.18
N ARG A 180 17.07 22.35 -10.92
CA ARG A 180 16.72 23.64 -10.30
C ARG A 180 15.84 23.51 -9.07
N GLY A 181 15.91 22.39 -8.35
CA GLY A 181 15.07 22.08 -7.20
C GLY A 181 14.25 20.81 -7.40
N PRO A 182 13.38 20.46 -6.42
CA PRO A 182 12.56 19.26 -6.49
C PRO A 182 11.64 19.25 -7.72
N VAL A 183 11.54 18.08 -8.36
CA VAL A 183 10.63 17.84 -9.49
C VAL A 183 9.78 16.59 -9.22
N ARG A 184 8.65 16.48 -9.88
CA ARG A 184 7.79 15.32 -9.79
C ARG A 184 8.44 14.08 -10.42
N TRP A 185 8.64 13.04 -9.64
CA TRP A 185 8.97 11.69 -10.11
C TRP A 185 7.73 10.82 -10.06
N SER A 186 7.45 10.11 -11.14
CA SER A 186 6.39 9.09 -11.15
C SER A 186 6.91 7.80 -10.53
N THR A 187 6.07 7.15 -9.74
CA THR A 187 6.39 5.88 -9.09
C THR A 187 5.29 4.86 -9.38
N ARG A 188 5.67 3.63 -9.64
CA ARG A 188 4.80 2.46 -9.72
C ARG A 188 5.33 1.38 -8.81
N HIS A 189 4.46 0.53 -8.32
CA HIS A 189 4.83 -0.61 -7.49
C HIS A 189 4.14 -1.88 -7.99
N GLY A 190 4.64 -3.02 -7.55
CA GLY A 190 4.11 -4.32 -7.89
C GLY A 190 4.78 -5.42 -7.09
N VAL A 191 4.51 -6.66 -7.46
CA VAL A 191 5.11 -7.85 -6.83
C VAL A 191 5.62 -8.76 -7.93
N SER A 192 6.86 -9.21 -7.83
CA SER A 192 7.45 -10.19 -8.74
C SER A 192 6.77 -11.56 -8.57
N THR A 193 7.05 -12.48 -9.47
CA THR A 193 6.44 -13.81 -9.41
C THR A 193 6.84 -14.55 -8.13
N VAL A 194 5.83 -14.99 -7.36
CA VAL A 194 6.00 -15.99 -6.29
C VAL A 194 6.33 -17.33 -6.93
N ARG A 195 7.50 -17.89 -6.64
CA ARG A 195 7.97 -19.13 -7.24
C ARG A 195 7.40 -20.37 -6.56
N SER A 196 7.22 -20.30 -5.25
CA SER A 196 6.67 -21.39 -4.44
C SER A 196 5.97 -20.87 -3.19
N GLY A 197 5.07 -21.65 -2.60
CA GLY A 197 4.39 -21.35 -1.34
C GLY A 197 3.30 -20.30 -1.45
N VAL A 198 3.01 -19.62 -0.33
CA VAL A 198 1.94 -18.62 -0.20
C VAL A 198 2.46 -17.35 0.47
N ARG A 199 2.29 -16.22 -0.20
CA ARG A 199 2.70 -14.90 0.27
C ARG A 199 1.50 -14.07 0.67
N PHE A 200 1.45 -13.64 1.93
CA PHE A 200 0.46 -12.70 2.45
C PHE A 200 1.07 -11.33 2.70
N THR A 201 0.31 -10.28 2.41
CA THR A 201 0.69 -8.88 2.69
C THR A 201 -0.53 -8.11 3.16
N LEU A 202 -0.37 -7.28 4.19
CA LEU A 202 -1.35 -6.26 4.55
C LEU A 202 -1.00 -4.96 3.82
N GLY A 203 -1.94 -4.44 3.04
CA GLY A 203 -1.86 -3.12 2.41
C GLY A 203 -2.65 -2.09 3.21
N LEU A 204 -2.03 -0.97 3.54
CA LEU A 204 -2.67 0.16 4.19
C LEU A 204 -2.67 1.37 3.26
N ILE A 205 -3.82 1.61 2.66
CA ILE A 205 -4.14 2.82 1.91
C ILE A 205 -4.94 3.73 2.85
N PHE A 206 -4.61 5.01 2.89
CA PHE A 206 -5.16 5.92 3.90
C PHE A 206 -6.41 6.66 3.45
N HIS A 207 -6.65 6.84 2.15
CA HIS A 207 -7.91 7.37 1.65
C HIS A 207 -8.93 6.27 1.39
N ASP A 208 -10.22 6.60 1.52
CA ASP A 208 -11.30 5.69 1.14
C ASP A 208 -11.63 5.82 -0.35
N ALA A 209 -12.27 4.79 -0.93
CA ALA A 209 -12.70 4.74 -2.33
C ALA A 209 -14.20 5.07 -2.48
N ARG A 210 -14.62 5.33 -3.70
CA ARG A 210 -16.05 5.46 -4.07
C ARG A 210 -16.78 4.13 -4.07
#